data_3e91384a335a959b2bb66b13b4480144
#
_entry.id   3e91384a335a959b2bb66b13b4480144
#
_cell.length_a   1.000
_cell.length_b   1.000
_cell.length_c   1.000
_cell.angle_alpha   90.00
_cell.angle_beta   90.00
_cell.angle_gamma   90.00
#
_symmetry.space_group_name_H-M   'P 1'
#
loop_
_entity.id
_entity.type
_entity.pdbx_description
1 polymer ?
#
loop_
_entity_poly.entity_id
_entity_poly.type
_entity_poly.pdbx_seq_one_letter_code
_entity_poly.pdbx_strand_id
1 'polypeptide(L)'
;VAMVLTMAAGCGKKEDKKDYFVFYVNNELTKVVAKKITLQHTSSGKAQVKELLKDLQTQPEDATLRRTIPRKVKIQNIDLISYQITVDFSKEYYDMKPTEEILTRAAIAKTLLQLSQYVTFTVDGKPLVDASGANVGAMNLDSFVENPGEQINSSQKATLKLYFSN
;
A
#
# COMPACT_ATOMS: atom_id res chain seq x y z
N VAL A 1 -30.03 52.76 -20.98
CA VAL A 1 -29.60 51.33 -21.16
C VAL A 1 -28.72 50.98 -20.01
N ALA A 2 -29.25 50.24 -19.02
CA ALA A 2 -28.52 49.79 -17.84
C ALA A 2 -28.00 48.38 -18.11
N MET A 3 -26.68 48.19 -18.08
CA MET A 3 -25.99 46.91 -18.26
C MET A 3 -25.80 46.27 -16.90
N VAL A 4 -26.56 45.22 -16.60
CA VAL A 4 -26.43 44.44 -15.36
C VAL A 4 -25.31 43.42 -15.54
N LEU A 5 -24.21 43.63 -14.82
CA LEU A 5 -23.08 42.71 -14.79
C LEU A 5 -23.34 41.68 -13.69
N THR A 6 -23.78 40.45 -14.06
CA THR A 6 -23.90 39.34 -13.14
C THR A 6 -22.54 38.73 -12.88
N MET A 7 -21.97 38.99 -11.70
CA MET A 7 -20.82 38.25 -11.21
C MET A 7 -21.27 36.84 -10.76
N ALA A 8 -20.93 35.83 -11.51
CA ALA A 8 -21.04 34.44 -11.05
C ALA A 8 -19.90 34.15 -10.05
N ALA A 9 -20.24 34.15 -8.76
CA ALA A 9 -19.35 33.65 -7.73
C ALA A 9 -19.23 32.13 -7.87
N GLY A 10 -18.18 31.67 -8.55
CA GLY A 10 -17.76 30.28 -8.57
C GLY A 10 -17.27 29.86 -7.20
N CYS A 11 -18.12 29.25 -6.37
CA CYS A 11 -17.70 28.49 -5.23
C CYS A 11 -16.96 27.23 -5.70
N GLY A 12 -15.67 27.35 -5.96
CA GLY A 12 -14.78 26.23 -6.07
C GLY A 12 -14.67 25.56 -4.70
N LYS A 13 -15.39 24.43 -4.49
CA LYS A 13 -15.09 23.54 -3.38
C LYS A 13 -13.62 23.12 -3.55
N LYS A 14 -12.74 23.57 -2.66
CA LYS A 14 -11.43 22.93 -2.48
C LYS A 14 -11.73 21.53 -2.00
N GLU A 15 -11.60 20.53 -2.89
CA GLU A 15 -11.52 19.15 -2.47
C GLU A 15 -10.25 19.08 -1.61
N ASP A 16 -10.41 18.78 -0.33
CA ASP A 16 -9.31 18.47 0.56
C ASP A 16 -8.63 17.22 -0.02
N LYS A 17 -7.51 17.43 -0.71
CA LYS A 17 -6.71 16.32 -1.27
C LYS A 17 -6.19 15.51 -0.11
N LYS A 18 -6.77 14.34 0.11
CA LYS A 18 -6.28 13.39 1.10
C LYS A 18 -4.89 12.93 0.71
N ASP A 19 -3.96 13.02 1.65
CA ASP A 19 -2.61 12.49 1.47
C ASP A 19 -2.63 10.96 1.52
N TYR A 20 -1.95 10.33 0.59
CA TYR A 20 -1.72 8.90 0.55
C TYR A 20 -0.24 8.59 0.63
N PHE A 21 0.08 7.39 1.06
CA PHE A 21 1.46 6.92 1.19
C PHE A 21 1.64 5.60 0.47
N VAL A 22 2.76 5.46 -0.22
CA VAL A 22 3.24 4.17 -0.71
C VAL A 22 4.37 3.73 0.20
N PHE A 23 4.28 2.51 0.69
CA PHE A 23 5.27 1.92 1.59
C PHE A 23 6.24 1.06 0.79
N TYR A 24 7.49 1.51 0.68
CA TYR A 24 8.54 0.81 -0.04
C TYR A 24 9.46 0.04 0.91
N VAL A 25 10.03 -1.05 0.43
CA VAL A 25 11.08 -1.78 1.14
C VAL A 25 12.44 -1.16 0.79
N ASN A 26 13.32 -0.98 1.78
CA ASN A 26 14.68 -0.50 1.53
C ASN A 26 15.56 -1.61 0.92
N ASN A 27 16.67 -1.21 0.28
CA ASN A 27 17.56 -2.15 -0.41
C ASN A 27 18.17 -3.20 0.51
N GLU A 28 18.44 -2.84 1.76
CA GLU A 28 19.03 -3.73 2.77
C GLU A 28 18.04 -4.77 3.33
N LEU A 29 16.75 -4.71 2.95
CA LEU A 29 15.70 -5.59 3.48
C LEU A 29 15.59 -5.53 5.01
N THR A 30 15.64 -4.33 5.59
CA THR A 30 15.60 -4.13 7.05
C THR A 30 14.39 -3.34 7.51
N LYS A 31 13.76 -2.57 6.62
CA LYS A 31 12.63 -1.69 6.97
C LYS A 31 11.74 -1.36 5.79
N VAL A 32 10.54 -0.90 6.14
CA VAL A 32 9.56 -0.33 5.24
C VAL A 32 9.55 1.19 5.43
N VAL A 33 9.55 1.94 4.32
CA VAL A 33 9.64 3.42 4.31
C VAL A 33 8.43 3.99 3.59
N ALA A 34 7.70 4.89 4.23
CA ALA A 34 6.56 5.59 3.63
C ALA A 34 7.03 6.74 2.74
N LYS A 35 6.45 6.84 1.55
CA LYS A 35 6.59 8.00 0.66
C LYS A 35 5.20 8.57 0.37
N LYS A 36 5.06 9.87 0.58
CA LYS A 36 3.83 10.59 0.29
C LYS A 36 3.61 10.68 -1.21
N ILE A 37 2.37 10.43 -1.64
CA ILE A 37 1.95 10.54 -3.02
C ILE A 37 0.62 11.29 -3.14
N THR A 38 0.29 11.71 -4.35
CA THR A 38 -1.03 12.22 -4.71
C THR A 38 -1.64 11.26 -5.73
N LEU A 39 -2.80 10.68 -5.41
CA LEU A 39 -3.51 9.81 -6.34
C LEU A 39 -4.09 10.62 -7.51
N GLN A 40 -3.97 10.07 -8.70
CA GLN A 40 -4.59 10.61 -9.92
C GLN A 40 -6.07 10.25 -10.01
N HIS A 41 -6.43 9.06 -9.52
CA HIS A 41 -7.79 8.53 -9.53
C HIS A 41 -8.43 8.65 -8.15
N THR A 42 -9.33 9.60 -7.98
CA THR A 42 -10.01 9.86 -6.69
C THR A 42 -11.45 9.32 -6.65
N SER A 43 -12.03 8.97 -7.80
CA SER A 43 -13.45 8.63 -7.94
C SER A 43 -13.78 7.15 -7.79
N SER A 44 -12.80 6.25 -7.86
CA SER A 44 -13.02 4.80 -7.81
C SER A 44 -12.00 4.12 -6.90
N GLY A 45 -12.50 3.45 -5.85
CA GLY A 45 -11.65 2.70 -4.94
C GLY A 45 -10.79 1.64 -5.65
N LYS A 46 -11.34 0.92 -6.62
CA LYS A 46 -10.58 -0.07 -7.40
C LYS A 46 -9.48 0.58 -8.26
N ALA A 47 -9.73 1.78 -8.82
CA ALA A 47 -8.72 2.52 -9.57
C ALA A 47 -7.59 3.01 -8.65
N GLN A 48 -7.92 3.49 -7.46
CA GLN A 48 -6.95 3.88 -6.43
C GLN A 48 -6.07 2.69 -6.00
N VAL A 49 -6.66 1.52 -5.76
CA VAL A 49 -5.92 0.30 -5.44
C VAL A 49 -4.94 -0.07 -6.57
N LYS A 50 -5.40 -0.02 -7.82
CA LYS A 50 -4.54 -0.30 -8.98
C LYS A 50 -3.37 0.67 -9.09
N GLU A 51 -3.61 1.96 -8.83
CA GLU A 51 -2.58 3.00 -8.87
C GLU A 51 -1.52 2.75 -7.81
N LEU A 52 -1.91 2.51 -6.56
CA LEU A 52 -1.00 2.19 -5.47
C LEU A 52 -0.17 0.93 -5.73
N LEU A 53 -0.80 -0.12 -6.25
CA LEU A 53 -0.10 -1.36 -6.61
C LEU A 53 0.88 -1.17 -7.77
N LYS A 54 0.54 -0.30 -8.75
CA LYS A 54 1.45 0.06 -9.83
C LYS A 54 2.70 0.77 -9.32
N ASP A 55 2.54 1.66 -8.34
CA ASP A 55 3.69 2.33 -7.71
C ASP A 55 4.59 1.31 -7.02
N LEU A 56 4.03 0.35 -6.30
CA LEU A 56 4.78 -0.73 -5.66
C LEU A 56 5.51 -1.66 -6.66
N GLN A 57 5.01 -1.75 -7.89
CA GLN A 57 5.65 -2.48 -9.00
C GLN A 57 6.68 -1.64 -9.75
N THR A 58 6.74 -0.33 -9.51
CA THR A 58 7.64 0.60 -10.16
C THR A 58 8.89 0.81 -9.30
N GLN A 59 10.05 1.00 -9.93
CA GLN A 59 11.26 1.38 -9.21
C GLN A 59 11.11 2.82 -8.71
N PRO A 60 11.20 3.07 -7.39
CA PRO A 60 11.14 4.44 -6.87
C PRO A 60 12.36 5.27 -7.29
N GLU A 61 12.20 6.59 -7.35
CA GLU A 61 13.29 7.53 -7.65
C GLU A 61 14.38 7.53 -6.55
N ASP A 62 13.98 7.26 -5.32
CA ASP A 62 14.91 7.15 -4.19
C ASP A 62 15.74 5.86 -4.33
N ALA A 63 17.03 6.03 -4.63
CA ALA A 63 17.95 4.93 -4.87
C ALA A 63 18.20 4.03 -3.64
N THR A 64 17.78 4.45 -2.44
CA THR A 64 17.86 3.64 -1.22
C THR A 64 16.70 2.66 -1.08
N LEU A 65 15.69 2.83 -1.92
CA LEU A 65 14.50 2.01 -1.93
C LEU A 65 14.47 1.09 -3.15
N ARG A 66 13.80 -0.02 -2.99
CA ARG A 66 13.64 -0.98 -4.09
C ARG A 66 12.19 -1.04 -4.55
N ARG A 67 11.99 -1.55 -5.74
CA ARG A 67 10.69 -2.01 -6.18
C ARG A 67 10.16 -3.04 -5.18
N THR A 68 9.03 -2.73 -4.54
CA THR A 68 8.48 -3.57 -3.47
C THR A 68 7.94 -4.88 -4.01
N ILE A 69 7.15 -4.84 -5.09
CA ILE A 69 6.68 -6.06 -5.76
C ILE A 69 7.69 -6.43 -6.84
N PRO A 70 8.38 -7.59 -6.74
CA PRO A 70 9.39 -8.00 -7.70
C PRO A 70 8.85 -8.09 -9.14
N ARG A 71 9.71 -7.86 -10.14
CA ARG A 71 9.29 -7.87 -11.57
C ARG A 71 8.64 -9.17 -12.03
N LYS A 72 9.06 -10.28 -11.45
CA LYS A 72 8.54 -11.61 -11.79
C LYS A 72 7.12 -11.82 -11.27
N VAL A 73 6.78 -11.18 -10.15
CA VAL A 73 5.47 -11.31 -9.52
C VAL A 73 4.44 -10.50 -10.30
N LYS A 74 3.41 -11.17 -10.77
CA LYS A 74 2.29 -10.54 -11.46
C LYS A 74 1.10 -10.43 -10.53
N ILE A 75 0.38 -9.33 -10.62
CA ILE A 75 -0.93 -9.17 -10.00
C ILE A 75 -1.95 -9.73 -11.01
N GLN A 76 -2.60 -10.84 -10.64
CA GLN A 76 -3.54 -11.55 -11.50
C GLN A 76 -4.96 -11.03 -11.33
N ASN A 77 -5.36 -10.71 -10.09
CA ASN A 77 -6.67 -10.15 -9.81
C ASN A 77 -6.62 -9.18 -8.62
N ILE A 78 -7.59 -8.26 -8.60
CA ILE A 78 -7.83 -7.33 -7.50
C ILE A 78 -9.32 -7.29 -7.28
N ASP A 79 -9.75 -7.66 -6.08
CA ASP A 79 -11.12 -7.53 -5.64
C ASP A 79 -11.22 -6.53 -4.48
N LEU A 80 -12.23 -5.67 -4.56
CA LEU A 80 -12.60 -4.73 -3.51
C LEU A 80 -14.07 -4.96 -3.19
N ILE A 81 -14.32 -5.66 -2.10
CA ILE A 81 -15.67 -6.02 -1.65
C ILE A 81 -15.85 -5.50 -0.23
N SER A 82 -16.86 -4.67 -0.03
CA SER A 82 -17.13 -4.00 1.24
C SER A 82 -15.91 -3.26 1.76
N TYR A 83 -15.28 -3.71 2.83
CA TYR A 83 -14.11 -3.10 3.48
C TYR A 83 -12.85 -3.97 3.34
N GLN A 84 -12.84 -4.89 2.39
CA GLN A 84 -11.71 -5.82 2.17
C GLN A 84 -11.19 -5.69 0.76
N ILE A 85 -9.85 -5.56 0.64
CA ILE A 85 -9.11 -5.69 -0.61
C ILE A 85 -8.48 -7.07 -0.64
N THR A 86 -8.71 -7.81 -1.72
CA THR A 86 -8.00 -9.06 -2.01
C THR A 86 -7.12 -8.86 -3.22
N VAL A 87 -5.84 -9.20 -3.10
CA VAL A 87 -4.87 -9.16 -4.20
C VAL A 87 -4.39 -10.56 -4.49
N ASP A 88 -4.59 -11.03 -5.73
CA ASP A 88 -4.12 -12.31 -6.20
C ASP A 88 -2.81 -12.15 -6.98
N PHE A 89 -1.78 -12.87 -6.57
CA PHE A 89 -0.48 -12.87 -7.19
C PHE A 89 -0.22 -14.16 -7.97
N SER A 90 0.69 -14.10 -8.93
CA SER A 90 1.21 -15.27 -9.60
C SER A 90 2.14 -16.08 -8.67
N LYS A 91 2.36 -17.35 -9.01
CA LYS A 91 3.17 -18.31 -8.22
C LYS A 91 4.59 -17.81 -7.92
N GLU A 92 5.14 -16.91 -8.74
CA GLU A 92 6.46 -16.30 -8.55
C GLU A 92 6.55 -15.49 -7.26
N TYR A 93 5.43 -15.23 -6.59
CA TYR A 93 5.41 -14.64 -5.25
C TYR A 93 6.20 -15.49 -4.25
N TYR A 94 6.13 -16.81 -4.37
CA TYR A 94 6.84 -17.75 -3.51
C TYR A 94 8.34 -17.88 -3.81
N ASP A 95 8.85 -17.23 -4.86
CA ASP A 95 10.30 -17.18 -5.15
C ASP A 95 11.04 -16.20 -4.25
N MET A 96 10.32 -15.35 -3.50
CA MET A 96 10.92 -14.42 -2.55
C MET A 96 11.51 -15.15 -1.35
N LYS A 97 12.66 -14.66 -0.88
CA LYS A 97 13.23 -15.12 0.40
C LYS A 97 12.30 -14.74 1.56
N PRO A 98 12.27 -15.50 2.67
CA PRO A 98 11.36 -15.24 3.79
C PRO A 98 11.38 -13.79 4.30
N THR A 99 12.56 -13.21 4.51
CA THR A 99 12.68 -11.81 4.96
C THR A 99 12.14 -10.83 3.93
N GLU A 100 12.39 -11.06 2.65
CA GLU A 100 11.87 -10.23 1.55
C GLU A 100 10.35 -10.32 1.49
N GLU A 101 9.81 -11.53 1.57
CA GLU A 101 8.35 -11.77 1.54
C GLU A 101 7.64 -11.01 2.67
N ILE A 102 8.12 -11.13 3.89
CA ILE A 102 7.54 -10.48 5.07
C ILE A 102 7.49 -8.96 4.89
N LEU A 103 8.59 -8.34 4.47
CA LEU A 103 8.65 -6.89 4.27
C LEU A 103 7.81 -6.45 3.08
N THR A 104 7.81 -7.21 1.99
CA THR A 104 6.98 -6.95 0.81
C THR A 104 5.50 -7.02 1.17
N ARG A 105 5.07 -8.06 1.85
CA ARG A 105 3.69 -8.23 2.33
C ARG A 105 3.26 -7.12 3.25
N ALA A 106 4.11 -6.74 4.22
CA ALA A 106 3.84 -5.63 5.12
C ALA A 106 3.71 -4.30 4.38
N ALA A 107 4.59 -4.03 3.43
CA ALA A 107 4.58 -2.81 2.63
C ALA A 107 3.31 -2.71 1.76
N ILE A 108 2.92 -3.80 1.10
CA ILE A 108 1.68 -3.85 0.30
C ILE A 108 0.46 -3.66 1.21
N ALA A 109 0.37 -4.39 2.32
CA ALA A 109 -0.76 -4.29 3.23
C ALA A 109 -0.89 -2.88 3.82
N LYS A 110 0.19 -2.27 4.33
CA LYS A 110 0.15 -0.88 4.84
C LYS A 110 -0.27 0.12 3.77
N THR A 111 0.17 -0.06 2.54
CA THR A 111 -0.24 0.79 1.42
C THR A 111 -1.74 0.71 1.16
N LEU A 112 -2.31 -0.49 1.15
CA LEU A 112 -3.72 -0.71 0.82
C LEU A 112 -4.68 -0.49 1.99
N LEU A 113 -4.24 -0.63 3.25
CA LEU A 113 -5.05 -0.38 4.44
C LEU A 113 -5.45 1.09 4.61
N GLN A 114 -4.91 2.00 3.80
CA GLN A 114 -5.41 3.38 3.72
C GLN A 114 -6.75 3.49 2.99
N LEU A 115 -7.11 2.46 2.21
CA LEU A 115 -8.34 2.40 1.41
C LEU A 115 -9.36 1.38 1.94
N SER A 116 -8.97 0.49 2.86
CA SER A 116 -9.82 -0.57 3.37
C SER A 116 -9.48 -0.92 4.81
N GLN A 117 -10.35 -1.69 5.47
CA GLN A 117 -10.10 -2.17 6.83
C GLN A 117 -9.27 -3.46 6.84
N TYR A 118 -9.39 -4.26 5.79
CA TYR A 118 -8.71 -5.55 5.67
C TYR A 118 -8.05 -5.71 4.30
N VAL A 119 -6.90 -6.36 4.30
CA VAL A 119 -6.19 -6.77 3.08
C VAL A 119 -5.89 -8.26 3.18
N THR A 120 -6.26 -8.99 2.15
CA THR A 120 -6.02 -10.43 2.03
C THR A 120 -5.20 -10.71 0.77
N PHE A 121 -4.33 -11.68 0.84
CA PHE A 121 -3.50 -12.10 -0.29
C PHE A 121 -3.79 -13.53 -0.69
N THR A 122 -3.81 -13.76 -2.00
CA THR A 122 -3.88 -15.08 -2.60
C THR A 122 -2.73 -15.25 -3.60
N VAL A 123 -2.37 -16.47 -3.89
CA VAL A 123 -1.41 -16.84 -4.93
C VAL A 123 -2.04 -17.94 -5.79
N ASP A 124 -2.18 -17.68 -7.08
CA ASP A 124 -2.92 -18.52 -8.02
C ASP A 124 -4.32 -18.93 -7.47
N GLY A 125 -5.02 -17.93 -6.91
CA GLY A 125 -6.37 -18.09 -6.34
C GLY A 125 -6.45 -18.82 -5.00
N LYS A 126 -5.31 -19.25 -4.41
CA LYS A 126 -5.26 -19.93 -3.12
C LYS A 126 -4.81 -18.99 -2.01
N PRO A 127 -5.30 -19.14 -0.77
CA PRO A 127 -4.84 -18.34 0.35
C PRO A 127 -3.31 -18.34 0.46
N LEU A 128 -2.73 -17.14 0.70
CA LEU A 128 -1.29 -17.03 0.90
C LEU A 128 -0.87 -17.78 2.15
N VAL A 129 0.16 -18.59 2.03
CA VAL A 129 0.85 -19.23 3.14
C VAL A 129 2.24 -18.61 3.34
N ASP A 130 2.67 -18.49 4.58
CA ASP A 130 4.00 -18.00 4.91
C ASP A 130 5.07 -19.10 4.78
N ALA A 131 6.32 -18.76 5.10
CA ALA A 131 7.45 -19.69 5.02
C ALA A 131 7.31 -20.89 5.97
N SER A 132 6.46 -20.83 6.99
CA SER A 132 6.15 -21.95 7.89
C SER A 132 5.03 -22.86 7.35
N GLY A 133 4.37 -22.47 6.28
CA GLY A 133 3.18 -23.11 5.74
C GLY A 133 1.86 -22.70 6.39
N ALA A 134 1.88 -21.71 7.27
CA ALA A 134 0.67 -21.20 7.91
C ALA A 134 -0.06 -20.18 7.00
N ASN A 135 -1.39 -20.21 7.03
CA ASN A 135 -2.20 -19.20 6.34
C ASN A 135 -1.96 -17.80 6.96
N VAL A 136 -1.64 -16.83 6.09
CA VAL A 136 -1.46 -15.45 6.52
C VAL A 136 -2.78 -14.80 6.97
N GLY A 137 -3.87 -15.13 6.30
CA GLY A 137 -5.20 -14.58 6.62
C GLY A 137 -5.37 -13.11 6.23
N ALA A 138 -6.42 -12.49 6.77
CA ALA A 138 -6.70 -11.08 6.57
C ALA A 138 -5.82 -10.22 7.49
N MET A 139 -5.16 -9.23 6.91
CA MET A 139 -4.35 -8.26 7.64
C MET A 139 -5.12 -6.97 7.85
N ASN A 140 -4.93 -6.34 9.00
CA ASN A 140 -5.46 -5.02 9.36
C ASN A 140 -4.35 -4.19 10.03
N LEU A 141 -4.66 -3.00 10.51
CA LEU A 141 -3.66 -2.14 11.17
C LEU A 141 -3.08 -2.78 12.44
N ASP A 142 -3.86 -3.59 13.16
CA ASP A 142 -3.41 -4.28 14.37
C ASP A 142 -2.43 -5.43 14.05
N SER A 143 -2.35 -5.84 12.79
CA SER A 143 -1.35 -6.84 12.33
C SER A 143 0.09 -6.28 12.38
N PHE A 144 0.25 -4.97 12.62
CA PHE A 144 1.55 -4.30 12.67
C PHE A 144 1.76 -3.75 14.07
N VAL A 145 2.78 -4.26 14.78
CA VAL A 145 3.19 -3.71 16.07
C VAL A 145 4.09 -2.50 15.82
N GLU A 146 3.61 -1.31 16.14
CA GLU A 146 4.44 -0.11 16.15
C GLU A 146 5.28 -0.07 17.44
N ASN A 147 6.58 0.19 17.31
CA ASN A 147 7.46 0.30 18.46
C ASN A 147 7.18 1.65 19.17
N PRO A 148 6.65 1.68 20.41
CA PRO A 148 6.23 2.92 21.05
C PRO A 148 7.37 3.87 21.42
N GLY A 149 8.63 3.55 21.09
CA GLY A 149 9.83 4.33 21.41
C GLY A 149 10.35 5.27 20.31
N GLU A 150 9.83 5.21 19.10
CA GLU A 150 10.22 6.16 18.05
C GLU A 150 9.15 7.22 17.90
N GLN A 151 9.42 8.44 18.40
CA GLN A 151 8.60 9.61 18.11
C GLN A 151 8.49 9.78 16.60
N ILE A 152 7.27 9.78 16.12
CA ILE A 152 6.94 10.14 14.74
C ILE A 152 7.37 11.58 14.57
N ASN A 153 8.57 11.80 14.06
CA ASN A 153 8.93 13.10 13.53
C ASN A 153 8.04 13.27 12.30
N SER A 154 7.15 14.24 12.32
CA SER A 154 6.09 14.52 11.32
C SER A 154 6.61 14.83 9.91
N SER A 155 7.90 14.67 9.66
CA SER A 155 8.56 14.72 8.37
C SER A 155 8.93 13.30 7.90
N GLN A 156 7.97 12.57 7.33
CA GLN A 156 8.15 11.64 6.21
C GLN A 156 8.81 10.27 6.41
N LYS A 157 9.02 9.74 7.62
CA LYS A 157 9.57 8.37 7.75
C LYS A 157 8.81 7.58 8.81
N ALA A 158 7.92 6.69 8.40
CA ALA A 158 7.44 5.62 9.26
C ALA A 158 8.39 4.41 9.11
N THR A 159 9.06 4.03 10.18
CA THR A 159 9.90 2.82 10.22
C THR A 159 9.10 1.73 10.92
N LEU A 160 8.83 0.63 10.23
CA LEU A 160 8.16 -0.53 10.79
C LEU A 160 9.18 -1.58 11.18
N LYS A 161 9.24 -1.95 12.46
CA LYS A 161 9.88 -3.17 12.92
C LYS A 161 8.81 -4.24 13.12
N LEU A 162 8.93 -5.34 12.39
CA LEU A 162 8.05 -6.50 12.54
C LEU A 162 8.63 -7.41 13.62
N TYR A 163 7.87 -7.64 14.69
CA TYR A 163 8.19 -8.66 15.69
C TYR A 163 7.29 -9.86 15.46
N PHE A 164 7.89 -11.04 15.38
CA PHE A 164 7.17 -12.30 15.37
C PHE A 164 7.25 -12.88 16.79
N SER A 165 6.10 -13.18 17.41
CA SER A 165 6.07 -14.06 18.57
C SER A 165 6.16 -15.51 18.09
N ASN A 166 7.11 -16.24 18.66
CA ASN A 166 7.20 -17.68 18.54
C ASN A 166 6.01 -18.36 19.21
#